data_2d85986402026400308b081291fd3fe0
#
_entry.id   2d85986402026400308b081291fd3fe0
#
_cell.length_a   1.000
_cell.length_b   1.000
_cell.length_c   1.000
_cell.angle_alpha   90.00
_cell.angle_beta   90.00
_cell.angle_gamma   90.00
#
_symmetry.space_group_name_H-M   'P 1'
#
loop_
_entity.id
_entity.type
_entity.pdbx_description
1 polymer ?
#
loop_
_entity_poly.entity_id
_entity_poly.type
_entity_poly.pdbx_seq_one_letter_code
_entity_poly.pdbx_strand_id
1 'polypeptide(L)'
;ELVKAKKIDASLLEGKNEKYLMTVVSAPLNGVNEALVIAGSDKRGTIYGIYELSEQIGVSPWYDWADVPVMPRQNLSMMRGSYTAGEPAVKYRGIFLNDEAPCLTGWVKHTYGTNYGDHRFYARVFELILRLRGNFMWPAMWGWSFYADDPENSKTAHEMGIIMGTSHHEPMARNHQEWVRKRSEYGAWDYASNQQVIDRFFREGMERAADTEDLITIGMRGDGDTPMGGKEGEDDKYVPRDEENMRLMEKIFRNQRHIIKEVTGKAPEKR
;
A
#
# COMPACT_ATOMS: atom_id res chain seq x y z
N GLU A 1 30.21 -2.39 7.57
CA GLU A 1 31.43 -2.14 8.39
C GLU A 1 31.27 -2.66 9.82
N LEU A 2 30.21 -2.27 10.57
CA LEU A 2 30.00 -2.68 11.97
C LEU A 2 29.87 -4.20 12.15
N VAL A 3 29.22 -4.90 11.22
CA VAL A 3 29.10 -6.36 11.22
C VAL A 3 30.48 -7.01 11.00
N LYS A 4 31.26 -6.53 10.01
CA LYS A 4 32.63 -7.03 9.77
C LYS A 4 33.55 -6.80 10.98
N ALA A 5 33.35 -5.72 11.70
CA ALA A 5 34.08 -5.40 12.93
C ALA A 5 33.55 -6.17 14.18
N LYS A 6 32.56 -7.08 14.00
CA LYS A 6 31.88 -7.82 15.08
C LYS A 6 31.28 -6.91 16.18
N LYS A 7 30.91 -5.69 15.84
CA LYS A 7 30.28 -4.75 16.77
C LYS A 7 28.74 -4.91 16.79
N ILE A 8 28.16 -5.57 15.79
CA ILE A 8 26.75 -5.93 15.67
C ILE A 8 26.65 -7.39 15.23
N ASP A 9 25.81 -8.16 15.89
CA ASP A 9 25.50 -9.53 15.49
C ASP A 9 24.39 -9.52 14.42
N ALA A 10 24.78 -9.69 13.16
CA ALA A 10 23.85 -9.73 12.03
C ALA A 10 23.07 -11.03 11.94
N SER A 11 23.49 -12.09 12.63
CA SER A 11 22.80 -13.40 12.59
C SER A 11 21.35 -13.30 13.08
N LEU A 12 21.05 -12.33 13.94
CA LEU A 12 19.70 -12.04 14.41
C LEU A 12 18.76 -11.50 13.34
N LEU A 13 19.30 -10.97 12.24
CA LEU A 13 18.56 -10.31 11.16
C LEU A 13 18.61 -11.10 9.85
N GLU A 14 19.62 -11.93 9.67
CA GLU A 14 19.84 -12.67 8.43
C GLU A 14 18.69 -13.65 8.13
N GLY A 15 18.14 -13.57 6.91
CA GLY A 15 17.01 -14.39 6.49
C GLY A 15 15.69 -14.07 7.18
N LYS A 16 15.62 -12.97 7.94
CA LYS A 16 14.42 -12.52 8.62
C LYS A 16 13.66 -11.46 7.81
N ASN A 17 12.36 -11.35 8.04
CA ASN A 17 11.51 -10.34 7.42
C ASN A 17 11.05 -9.32 8.47
N GLU A 18 11.19 -8.03 8.13
CA GLU A 18 10.67 -6.92 8.92
C GLU A 18 11.09 -6.94 10.40
N LYS A 19 12.26 -7.54 10.66
CA LYS A 19 12.87 -7.60 12.00
C LYS A 19 13.89 -6.49 12.18
N TYR A 20 14.01 -5.97 13.38
CA TYR A 20 15.04 -4.99 13.71
C TYR A 20 15.84 -5.38 14.94
N LEU A 21 17.00 -4.77 15.07
CA LEU A 21 17.88 -4.78 16.23
C LEU A 21 18.24 -3.33 16.57
N MET A 22 18.05 -2.94 17.82
CA MET A 22 18.58 -1.70 18.38
C MET A 22 19.65 -2.05 19.41
N THR A 23 20.83 -1.48 19.31
CA THR A 23 21.93 -1.75 20.24
C THR A 23 22.84 -0.54 20.38
N VAL A 24 23.40 -0.36 21.58
CA VAL A 24 24.44 0.66 21.82
C VAL A 24 25.79 0.07 21.47
N VAL A 25 26.47 0.71 20.52
CA VAL A 25 27.80 0.30 20.04
C VAL A 25 28.87 1.28 20.49
N SER A 26 29.91 0.77 21.13
CA SER A 26 31.09 1.58 21.51
C SER A 26 32.01 1.77 20.31
N ALA A 27 32.52 2.98 20.15
CA ALA A 27 33.41 3.39 19.07
C ALA A 27 32.94 2.92 17.67
N PRO A 28 31.68 3.23 17.26
CA PRO A 28 31.13 2.76 15.98
C PRO A 28 31.89 3.31 14.78
N LEU A 29 32.38 4.55 14.90
CA LEU A 29 33.12 5.29 13.89
C LEU A 29 34.24 6.09 14.59
N ASN A 30 35.23 6.54 13.79
CA ASN A 30 36.30 7.41 14.32
C ASN A 30 35.70 8.71 14.90
N GLY A 31 36.10 9.02 16.13
CA GLY A 31 35.66 10.24 16.84
C GLY A 31 34.27 10.11 17.51
N VAL A 32 33.61 8.97 17.42
CA VAL A 32 32.32 8.69 18.10
C VAL A 32 32.52 7.65 19.18
N ASN A 33 32.42 8.06 20.46
CA ASN A 33 32.62 7.16 21.59
C ASN A 33 31.54 6.08 21.69
N GLU A 34 30.29 6.45 21.50
CA GLU A 34 29.14 5.55 21.54
C GLU A 34 28.03 6.03 20.56
N ALA A 35 27.28 5.10 20.00
CA ALA A 35 26.07 5.40 19.25
C ALA A 35 25.00 4.31 19.46
N LEU A 36 23.75 4.74 19.48
CA LEU A 36 22.63 3.84 19.25
C LEU A 36 22.58 3.49 17.76
N VAL A 37 22.64 2.21 17.47
CA VAL A 37 22.52 1.68 16.11
C VAL A 37 21.20 0.95 15.98
N ILE A 38 20.41 1.31 14.97
CA ILE A 38 19.20 0.63 14.57
C ILE A 38 19.48 -0.05 13.22
N ALA A 39 19.35 -1.36 13.19
CA ALA A 39 19.56 -2.16 11.99
C ALA A 39 18.34 -3.03 11.74
N GLY A 40 17.84 -3.06 10.50
CA GLY A 40 16.75 -3.91 10.07
C GLY A 40 17.23 -5.04 9.17
N SER A 41 16.48 -6.15 9.12
CA SER A 41 16.67 -7.21 8.14
C SER A 41 16.33 -6.75 6.73
N ASP A 42 15.48 -5.72 6.63
CA ASP A 42 15.04 -5.06 5.40
C ASP A 42 14.68 -3.59 5.68
N LYS A 43 14.17 -2.89 4.67
CA LYS A 43 13.73 -1.49 4.79
C LYS A 43 12.72 -1.32 5.93
N ARG A 44 11.67 -2.14 5.96
CA ARG A 44 10.59 -2.03 6.95
C ARG A 44 11.07 -2.37 8.36
N GLY A 45 11.90 -3.38 8.50
CA GLY A 45 12.55 -3.67 9.79
C GLY A 45 13.29 -2.46 10.35
N THR A 46 14.07 -1.74 9.54
CA THR A 46 14.74 -0.52 9.97
C THR A 46 13.75 0.58 10.38
N ILE A 47 12.70 0.79 9.59
CA ILE A 47 11.63 1.77 9.88
C ILE A 47 10.93 1.43 11.19
N TYR A 48 10.60 0.17 11.43
CA TYR A 48 9.95 -0.25 12.68
C TYR A 48 10.85 -0.04 13.90
N GLY A 49 12.15 -0.26 13.77
CA GLY A 49 13.10 0.06 14.85
C GLY A 49 13.16 1.56 15.16
N ILE A 50 13.09 2.41 14.14
CA ILE A 50 13.05 3.87 14.33
C ILE A 50 11.74 4.28 15.01
N TYR A 51 10.61 3.75 14.59
CA TYR A 51 9.32 4.09 15.20
C TYR A 51 9.15 3.47 16.60
N GLU A 52 9.74 2.30 16.86
CA GLU A 52 9.83 1.77 18.22
C GLU A 52 10.55 2.73 19.15
N LEU A 53 11.72 3.23 18.74
CA LEU A 53 12.42 4.25 19.52
C LEU A 53 11.57 5.51 19.73
N SER A 54 10.90 5.97 18.66
CA SER A 54 10.00 7.13 18.71
C SER A 54 8.90 6.95 19.76
N GLU A 55 8.28 5.77 19.82
CA GLU A 55 7.24 5.43 20.79
C GLU A 55 7.81 5.37 22.22
N GLN A 56 8.96 4.74 22.42
CA GLN A 56 9.62 4.61 23.72
C GLN A 56 10.00 5.99 24.33
N ILE A 57 10.35 6.96 23.50
CA ILE A 57 10.61 8.33 23.96
C ILE A 57 9.36 9.19 24.14
N GLY A 58 8.16 8.64 23.86
CA GLY A 58 6.88 9.26 24.20
C GLY A 58 6.08 9.84 23.02
N VAL A 59 6.42 9.46 21.78
CA VAL A 59 5.65 9.86 20.60
C VAL A 59 4.67 8.72 20.24
N SER A 60 3.40 8.87 20.61
CA SER A 60 2.37 7.91 20.30
C SER A 60 2.20 7.71 18.78
N PRO A 61 1.92 6.49 18.28
CA PRO A 61 1.48 6.30 16.89
C PRO A 61 0.30 7.19 16.49
N TRP A 62 -0.53 7.54 17.45
CA TRP A 62 -1.75 8.32 17.27
C TRP A 62 -1.60 9.83 17.49
N TYR A 63 -0.35 10.34 17.55
CA TYR A 63 -0.08 11.75 17.85
C TYR A 63 -0.75 12.72 16.89
N ASP A 64 -0.88 12.33 15.61
CA ASP A 64 -1.47 13.14 14.54
C ASP A 64 -2.97 12.86 14.37
N TRP A 65 -3.36 11.58 14.37
CA TRP A 65 -4.73 11.15 14.03
C TRP A 65 -5.73 11.23 15.19
N ALA A 66 -5.25 11.20 16.41
CA ALA A 66 -6.08 11.26 17.61
C ALA A 66 -5.59 12.31 18.61
N ASP A 67 -4.80 13.29 18.15
CA ASP A 67 -4.30 14.41 18.94
C ASP A 67 -3.64 14.00 20.26
N VAL A 68 -2.99 12.82 20.30
CA VAL A 68 -2.30 12.35 21.50
C VAL A 68 -1.08 13.23 21.74
N PRO A 69 -1.01 13.98 22.88
CA PRO A 69 0.04 14.95 23.07
C PRO A 69 1.40 14.28 23.23
N VAL A 70 2.42 14.85 22.59
CA VAL A 70 3.82 14.50 22.82
C VAL A 70 4.31 15.28 24.03
N MET A 71 4.72 14.56 25.07
CA MET A 71 5.26 15.18 26.30
C MET A 71 6.74 15.51 26.10
N PRO A 72 7.13 16.81 26.04
CA PRO A 72 8.52 17.20 25.90
C PRO A 72 9.37 16.68 27.07
N ARG A 73 10.55 16.15 26.77
CA ARG A 73 11.52 15.69 27.75
C ARG A 73 12.85 16.40 27.51
N GLN A 74 13.45 16.98 28.58
CA GLN A 74 14.75 17.64 28.47
C GLN A 74 15.89 16.64 28.30
N ASN A 75 15.76 15.45 28.90
CA ASN A 75 16.75 14.40 28.84
C ASN A 75 16.12 13.10 28.40
N LEU A 76 16.77 12.44 27.48
CA LEU A 76 16.43 11.09 27.03
C LEU A 76 17.58 10.17 27.42
N SER A 77 17.25 9.05 28.04
CA SER A 77 18.21 8.02 28.39
C SER A 77 17.71 6.65 27.95
N MET A 78 18.63 5.80 27.57
CA MET A 78 18.36 4.43 27.18
C MET A 78 19.31 3.50 27.95
N MET A 79 18.79 2.42 28.49
CA MET A 79 19.65 1.39 29.10
C MET A 79 20.50 0.72 28.02
N ARG A 80 21.75 0.43 28.33
CA ARG A 80 22.60 -0.35 27.42
C ARG A 80 22.03 -1.75 27.28
N GLY A 81 22.07 -2.29 26.07
CA GLY A 81 21.56 -3.62 25.74
C GLY A 81 21.23 -3.77 24.25
N SER A 82 20.74 -4.91 23.91
CA SER A 82 20.23 -5.19 22.57
C SER A 82 18.72 -5.41 22.66
N TYR A 83 17.99 -4.69 21.83
CA TYR A 83 16.52 -4.71 21.78
C TYR A 83 16.09 -5.15 20.39
N THR A 84 15.15 -6.06 20.34
CA THR A 84 14.62 -6.58 19.08
C THR A 84 13.16 -6.99 19.24
N ALA A 85 12.37 -6.89 18.18
CA ALA A 85 11.10 -7.58 18.06
C ALA A 85 11.25 -8.80 17.16
N GLY A 86 10.37 -9.79 17.33
CA GLY A 86 10.29 -10.94 16.44
C GLY A 86 9.79 -10.55 15.04
N GLU A 87 9.88 -11.50 14.10
CA GLU A 87 9.24 -11.36 12.81
C GLU A 87 7.71 -11.31 12.98
N PRO A 88 6.99 -10.50 12.18
CA PRO A 88 5.54 -10.54 12.20
C PRO A 88 5.00 -11.91 11.76
N ALA A 89 4.04 -12.44 12.51
CA ALA A 89 3.40 -13.72 12.18
C ALA A 89 2.53 -13.66 10.92
N VAL A 90 2.05 -12.47 10.56
CA VAL A 90 1.23 -12.22 9.37
C VAL A 90 2.00 -11.33 8.41
N LYS A 91 2.14 -11.75 7.16
CA LYS A 91 2.93 -11.04 6.15
C LYS A 91 2.38 -9.67 5.81
N TYR A 92 1.07 -9.55 5.58
CA TYR A 92 0.42 -8.29 5.21
C TYR A 92 -0.48 -7.81 6.33
N ARG A 93 -0.28 -6.58 6.81
CA ARG A 93 -0.99 -5.98 7.93
C ARG A 93 -1.30 -4.54 7.57
N GLY A 94 -2.56 -4.18 7.53
CA GLY A 94 -2.92 -2.84 7.06
C GLY A 94 -4.38 -2.48 7.27
N ILE A 95 -4.79 -1.44 6.59
CA ILE A 95 -6.13 -0.88 6.65
C ILE A 95 -6.70 -0.70 5.25
N PHE A 96 -8.02 -0.60 5.20
CA PHE A 96 -8.78 -0.15 4.05
C PHE A 96 -9.40 1.21 4.39
N LEU A 97 -9.26 2.18 3.48
CA LEU A 97 -9.89 3.49 3.60
C LEU A 97 -11.11 3.58 2.68
N ASN A 98 -12.14 4.27 3.18
CA ASN A 98 -13.29 4.71 2.41
C ASN A 98 -13.30 6.22 2.26
N ASP A 99 -13.74 6.70 1.11
CA ASP A 99 -13.83 8.12 0.75
C ASP A 99 -15.26 8.65 0.69
N GLU A 100 -16.21 7.95 1.36
CA GLU A 100 -17.58 8.43 1.42
C GLU A 100 -17.67 9.84 2.04
N ALA A 101 -18.43 10.67 1.36
CA ALA A 101 -18.74 12.01 1.83
C ALA A 101 -19.81 11.99 2.95
N PRO A 102 -19.77 12.94 3.88
CA PRO A 102 -18.87 14.10 3.94
C PRO A 102 -17.60 13.87 4.79
N CYS A 103 -17.44 12.72 5.40
CA CYS A 103 -16.40 12.49 6.42
C CYS A 103 -14.98 12.70 5.87
N LEU A 104 -14.36 11.66 5.31
CA LEU A 104 -12.97 11.71 4.90
C LEU A 104 -12.75 12.72 3.77
N THR A 105 -13.62 12.74 2.76
CA THR A 105 -13.52 13.68 1.64
C THR A 105 -13.61 15.14 2.08
N GLY A 106 -14.51 15.46 2.99
CA GLY A 106 -14.66 16.81 3.55
C GLY A 106 -13.45 17.22 4.36
N TRP A 107 -12.93 16.33 5.18
CA TRP A 107 -11.73 16.58 5.99
C TRP A 107 -10.48 16.78 5.13
N VAL A 108 -10.26 15.93 4.12
CA VAL A 108 -9.13 16.07 3.19
C VAL A 108 -9.21 17.37 2.42
N LYS A 109 -10.38 17.74 1.92
CA LYS A 109 -10.58 19.02 1.25
C LYS A 109 -10.25 20.21 2.13
N HIS A 110 -10.69 20.17 3.40
CA HIS A 110 -10.40 21.23 4.36
C HIS A 110 -8.90 21.32 4.69
N THR A 111 -8.26 20.17 4.88
CA THR A 111 -6.89 20.10 5.40
C THR A 111 -5.84 20.27 4.29
N TYR A 112 -6.04 19.65 3.13
CA TYR A 112 -5.06 19.61 2.04
C TYR A 112 -5.47 20.45 0.81
N GLY A 113 -6.72 20.88 0.72
CA GLY A 113 -7.24 21.70 -0.39
C GLY A 113 -7.58 20.89 -1.64
N THR A 114 -7.51 19.57 -1.61
CA THR A 114 -7.79 18.67 -2.73
C THR A 114 -9.13 17.96 -2.56
N ASN A 115 -9.77 17.58 -3.66
CA ASN A 115 -11.01 16.78 -3.63
C ASN A 115 -10.70 15.25 -3.66
N TYR A 116 -9.45 14.87 -3.45
CA TYR A 116 -8.95 13.50 -3.45
C TYR A 116 -7.77 13.39 -2.49
N GLY A 117 -7.42 12.18 -2.09
CA GLY A 117 -6.22 11.91 -1.32
C GLY A 117 -4.98 12.06 -2.19
N ASP A 118 -4.20 13.12 -1.95
CA ASP A 118 -2.89 13.31 -2.56
C ASP A 118 -1.78 12.64 -1.73
N HIS A 119 -0.55 12.65 -2.25
CA HIS A 119 0.61 12.05 -1.59
C HIS A 119 0.87 12.60 -0.17
N ARG A 120 0.51 13.85 0.12
CA ARG A 120 0.68 14.46 1.45
C ARG A 120 -0.26 13.83 2.47
N PHE A 121 -1.52 13.61 2.08
CA PHE A 121 -2.50 12.90 2.88
C PHE A 121 -2.08 11.44 3.08
N TYR A 122 -1.78 10.73 1.98
CA TYR A 122 -1.40 9.32 2.08
C TYR A 122 -0.10 9.11 2.86
N ALA A 123 0.88 10.00 2.78
CA ALA A 123 2.09 9.92 3.60
C ALA A 123 1.78 9.88 5.11
N ARG A 124 0.77 10.64 5.56
CA ARG A 124 0.34 10.62 6.97
C ARG A 124 -0.34 9.30 7.35
N VAL A 125 -1.13 8.75 6.44
CA VAL A 125 -1.75 7.42 6.62
C VAL A 125 -0.67 6.34 6.65
N PHE A 126 0.29 6.38 5.74
CA PHE A 126 1.41 5.44 5.68
C PHE A 126 2.27 5.50 6.94
N GLU A 127 2.54 6.69 7.46
CA GLU A 127 3.23 6.87 8.72
C GLU A 127 2.50 6.17 9.86
N LEU A 128 1.18 6.34 9.99
CA LEU A 128 0.40 5.65 11.02
C LEU A 128 0.51 4.13 10.88
N ILE A 129 0.34 3.60 9.67
CA ILE A 129 0.45 2.16 9.41
C ILE A 129 1.82 1.63 9.85
N LEU A 130 2.90 2.33 9.48
CA LEU A 130 4.27 1.94 9.83
C LEU A 130 4.56 2.04 11.33
N ARG A 131 4.04 3.07 12.01
CA ARG A 131 4.13 3.21 13.48
C ARG A 131 3.42 2.07 14.20
N LEU A 132 2.33 1.56 13.63
CA LEU A 132 1.58 0.39 14.12
C LEU A 132 2.18 -0.95 13.63
N ARG A 133 3.37 -0.92 13.01
CA ARG A 133 4.05 -2.09 12.41
C ARG A 133 3.23 -2.78 11.33
N GLY A 134 2.39 -2.01 10.63
CA GLY A 134 1.72 -2.41 9.40
C GLY A 134 2.61 -2.16 8.18
N ASN A 135 2.21 -2.72 7.04
CA ASN A 135 2.94 -2.61 5.78
C ASN A 135 2.04 -2.57 4.56
N PHE A 136 0.72 -2.56 4.74
CA PHE A 136 -0.23 -2.77 3.66
C PHE A 136 -1.40 -1.79 3.72
N MET A 137 -1.92 -1.40 2.55
CA MET A 137 -3.09 -0.53 2.47
C MET A 137 -3.92 -0.80 1.22
N TRP A 138 -5.25 -0.74 1.37
CA TRP A 138 -6.20 -0.49 0.30
C TRP A 138 -6.62 0.97 0.33
N PRO A 139 -6.43 1.73 -0.76
CA PRO A 139 -6.80 3.13 -0.81
C PRO A 139 -8.31 3.32 -0.99
N ALA A 140 -8.78 4.52 -0.71
CA ALA A 140 -10.15 4.93 -1.01
C ALA A 140 -10.41 4.91 -2.53
N MET A 141 -11.61 4.49 -2.94
CA MET A 141 -11.86 4.13 -4.35
C MET A 141 -13.23 4.56 -4.91
N TRP A 142 -14.14 5.06 -4.10
CA TRP A 142 -15.48 5.45 -4.59
C TRP A 142 -15.45 6.69 -5.48
N GLY A 143 -14.88 7.77 -5.00
CA GLY A 143 -14.71 9.01 -5.77
C GLY A 143 -13.27 9.26 -6.18
N TRP A 144 -12.32 8.61 -5.51
CA TRP A 144 -10.88 8.79 -5.70
C TRP A 144 -10.27 7.68 -6.55
N SER A 145 -9.11 7.97 -7.13
CA SER A 145 -8.32 7.03 -7.92
C SER A 145 -6.85 7.15 -7.52
N PHE A 146 -6.41 6.34 -6.58
CA PHE A 146 -5.09 6.44 -5.95
C PHE A 146 -3.94 6.66 -6.94
N TYR A 147 -3.87 5.84 -7.99
CA TYR A 147 -2.80 5.91 -8.98
C TYR A 147 -2.97 7.01 -10.03
N ALA A 148 -4.19 7.54 -10.21
CA ALA A 148 -4.49 8.49 -11.28
C ALA A 148 -4.66 9.93 -10.80
N ASP A 149 -5.19 10.13 -9.59
CA ASP A 149 -5.45 11.46 -9.05
C ASP A 149 -4.15 12.20 -8.70
N ASP A 150 -3.16 11.46 -8.18
CA ASP A 150 -1.82 11.97 -7.93
C ASP A 150 -0.75 10.90 -8.19
N PRO A 151 0.06 11.02 -9.24
CA PRO A 151 1.13 10.06 -9.55
C PRO A 151 2.16 9.87 -8.44
N GLU A 152 2.37 10.86 -7.57
CA GLU A 152 3.28 10.77 -6.43
C GLU A 152 2.77 9.85 -5.32
N ASN A 153 1.48 9.48 -5.32
CA ASN A 153 0.92 8.55 -4.34
C ASN A 153 1.64 7.20 -4.33
N SER A 154 1.76 6.57 -5.51
CA SER A 154 2.41 5.26 -5.64
C SER A 154 3.89 5.32 -5.29
N LYS A 155 4.57 6.36 -5.73
CA LYS A 155 5.99 6.60 -5.41
C LYS A 155 6.20 6.79 -3.91
N THR A 156 5.35 7.60 -3.26
CA THR A 156 5.39 7.83 -1.80
C THR A 156 5.17 6.52 -1.04
N ALA A 157 4.19 5.71 -1.44
CA ALA A 157 3.96 4.39 -0.84
C ALA A 157 5.21 3.50 -0.95
N HIS A 158 5.77 3.39 -2.15
CA HIS A 158 6.96 2.58 -2.40
C HIS A 158 8.17 3.08 -1.59
N GLU A 159 8.44 4.40 -1.59
CA GLU A 159 9.56 5.00 -0.83
C GLU A 159 9.42 4.79 0.67
N MET A 160 8.22 4.91 1.21
CA MET A 160 7.93 4.66 2.62
C MET A 160 7.88 3.17 2.99
N GLY A 161 7.82 2.26 2.02
CA GLY A 161 7.79 0.82 2.26
C GLY A 161 6.39 0.25 2.48
N ILE A 162 5.35 0.95 2.04
CA ILE A 162 3.96 0.46 2.04
C ILE A 162 3.69 -0.31 0.75
N ILE A 163 3.10 -1.48 0.91
CA ILE A 163 2.60 -2.32 -0.18
C ILE A 163 1.15 -1.93 -0.40
N MET A 164 0.84 -1.47 -1.60
CA MET A 164 -0.53 -1.17 -1.98
C MET A 164 -1.23 -2.44 -2.47
N GLY A 165 -2.48 -2.59 -2.12
CA GLY A 165 -3.40 -3.48 -2.78
C GLY A 165 -4.59 -2.67 -3.25
N THR A 166 -5.52 -3.30 -3.96
CA THR A 166 -6.72 -2.62 -4.42
C THR A 166 -7.95 -3.49 -4.20
N SER A 167 -9.11 -2.84 -4.07
CA SER A 167 -10.38 -3.54 -3.90
C SER A 167 -10.90 -4.11 -5.22
N HIS A 168 -12.08 -4.71 -5.18
CA HIS A 168 -12.77 -5.27 -6.34
C HIS A 168 -13.16 -4.25 -7.41
N HIS A 169 -13.19 -2.95 -7.10
CA HIS A 169 -13.40 -1.87 -8.07
C HIS A 169 -12.13 -1.43 -8.79
N GLU A 170 -10.99 -1.99 -8.44
CA GLU A 170 -9.68 -1.56 -8.92
C GLU A 170 -8.85 -2.74 -9.44
N PRO A 171 -9.37 -3.54 -10.39
CA PRO A 171 -8.58 -4.59 -10.99
C PRO A 171 -7.39 -4.00 -11.75
N MET A 172 -6.26 -4.70 -11.72
CA MET A 172 -5.04 -4.35 -12.45
C MET A 172 -4.49 -2.96 -12.12
N ALA A 173 -4.60 -2.54 -10.85
CA ALA A 173 -4.23 -1.21 -10.36
C ALA A 173 -4.90 -0.05 -11.13
N ARG A 174 -6.13 -0.28 -11.63
CA ARG A 174 -6.96 0.72 -12.31
C ARG A 174 -8.29 0.88 -11.59
N ASN A 175 -8.60 2.10 -11.20
CA ASN A 175 -9.87 2.41 -10.58
C ASN A 175 -10.98 2.52 -11.63
N HIS A 176 -12.15 1.95 -11.36
CA HIS A 176 -13.33 2.08 -12.23
C HIS A 176 -13.70 3.54 -12.48
N GLN A 177 -13.47 4.45 -11.52
CA GLN A 177 -13.70 5.89 -11.71
C GLN A 177 -12.85 6.50 -12.82
N GLU A 178 -11.66 5.97 -13.11
CA GLU A 178 -10.87 6.41 -14.26
C GLU A 178 -11.61 6.12 -15.57
N TRP A 179 -12.27 4.96 -15.66
CA TRP A 179 -13.11 4.61 -16.81
C TRP A 179 -14.33 5.52 -16.91
N VAL A 180 -15.05 5.71 -15.81
CA VAL A 180 -16.25 6.56 -15.77
C VAL A 180 -15.94 7.99 -16.23
N ARG A 181 -14.85 8.57 -15.77
CA ARG A 181 -14.40 9.92 -16.14
C ARG A 181 -14.06 10.05 -17.63
N LYS A 182 -13.69 8.94 -18.29
CA LYS A 182 -13.32 8.88 -19.71
C LYS A 182 -14.24 7.97 -20.54
N ARG A 183 -15.45 7.76 -20.09
CA ARG A 183 -16.40 6.84 -20.74
C ARG A 183 -16.64 7.13 -22.23
N SER A 184 -16.66 8.40 -22.61
CA SER A 184 -16.82 8.80 -24.02
C SER A 184 -15.64 8.36 -24.89
N GLU A 185 -14.45 8.20 -24.32
CA GLU A 185 -13.24 7.74 -25.01
C GLU A 185 -13.13 6.20 -24.98
N TYR A 186 -13.43 5.59 -23.83
CA TYR A 186 -13.23 4.16 -23.60
C TYR A 186 -14.43 3.30 -24.06
N GLY A 187 -15.65 3.88 -24.11
CA GLY A 187 -16.86 3.14 -24.45
C GLY A 187 -17.45 2.35 -23.29
N ALA A 188 -18.14 1.26 -23.61
CA ALA A 188 -18.83 0.42 -22.62
C ALA A 188 -17.84 -0.32 -21.72
N TRP A 189 -18.15 -0.39 -20.41
CA TRP A 189 -17.47 -1.27 -19.45
C TRP A 189 -18.05 -2.68 -19.56
N ASP A 190 -17.84 -3.31 -20.68
CA ASP A 190 -18.32 -4.66 -21.00
C ASP A 190 -17.24 -5.42 -21.75
N TYR A 191 -16.68 -6.42 -21.08
CA TYR A 191 -15.55 -7.18 -21.63
C TYR A 191 -15.93 -8.03 -22.85
N ALA A 192 -17.19 -8.44 -22.97
CA ALA A 192 -17.64 -9.22 -24.11
C ALA A 192 -17.60 -8.41 -25.40
N SER A 193 -17.97 -7.14 -25.36
CA SER A 193 -18.06 -6.25 -26.53
C SER A 193 -16.85 -5.30 -26.67
N ASN A 194 -16.08 -5.05 -25.62
CA ASN A 194 -15.03 -4.02 -25.60
C ASN A 194 -13.67 -4.52 -25.06
N GLN A 195 -13.38 -5.80 -25.27
CA GLN A 195 -12.19 -6.46 -24.73
C GLN A 195 -10.89 -5.69 -25.00
N GLN A 196 -10.63 -5.27 -26.23
CA GLN A 196 -9.36 -4.67 -26.62
C GLN A 196 -9.06 -3.38 -25.84
N VAL A 197 -10.06 -2.54 -25.61
CA VAL A 197 -9.90 -1.29 -24.86
C VAL A 197 -9.70 -1.59 -23.38
N ILE A 198 -10.43 -2.56 -22.84
CA ILE A 198 -10.31 -2.97 -21.44
C ILE A 198 -8.94 -3.63 -21.18
N ASP A 199 -8.46 -4.49 -22.08
CA ASP A 199 -7.13 -5.10 -21.95
C ASP A 199 -6.01 -4.02 -21.99
N ARG A 200 -6.14 -3.01 -22.86
CA ARG A 200 -5.23 -1.87 -22.88
C ARG A 200 -5.29 -1.08 -21.57
N PHE A 201 -6.49 -0.81 -21.06
CA PHE A 201 -6.71 -0.14 -19.78
C PHE A 201 -6.02 -0.88 -18.62
N PHE A 202 -6.16 -2.21 -18.57
CA PHE A 202 -5.49 -3.05 -17.57
C PHE A 202 -3.96 -3.04 -17.72
N ARG A 203 -3.46 -3.06 -18.96
CA ARG A 203 -2.01 -3.00 -19.24
C ARG A 203 -1.40 -1.71 -18.71
N GLU A 204 -2.01 -0.57 -18.99
CA GLU A 204 -1.56 0.74 -18.51
C GLU A 204 -1.50 0.78 -16.96
N GLY A 205 -2.44 0.13 -16.27
CA GLY A 205 -2.40 0.00 -14.82
C GLY A 205 -1.20 -0.82 -14.34
N MET A 206 -0.94 -1.94 -15.00
CA MET A 206 0.23 -2.76 -14.69
C MET A 206 1.56 -2.06 -14.96
N GLU A 207 1.65 -1.26 -16.03
CA GLU A 207 2.87 -0.50 -16.35
C GLU A 207 3.23 0.49 -15.23
N ARG A 208 2.25 1.19 -14.65
CA ARG A 208 2.51 2.12 -13.54
C ARG A 208 2.78 1.44 -12.20
N ALA A 209 2.43 0.17 -12.04
CA ALA A 209 2.68 -0.62 -10.84
C ALA A 209 3.82 -1.65 -11.01
N ALA A 210 4.51 -1.69 -12.16
CA ALA A 210 5.46 -2.75 -12.51
C ALA A 210 6.64 -2.87 -11.53
N ASP A 211 7.17 -1.74 -11.08
CA ASP A 211 8.37 -1.65 -10.24
C ASP A 211 8.07 -1.59 -8.73
N THR A 212 6.81 -1.71 -8.33
CA THR A 212 6.39 -1.71 -6.92
C THR A 212 6.32 -3.13 -6.34
N GLU A 213 6.07 -3.23 -5.03
CA GLU A 213 5.74 -4.49 -4.34
C GLU A 213 4.21 -4.71 -4.24
N ASP A 214 3.41 -3.92 -4.97
CA ASP A 214 1.95 -3.89 -4.84
C ASP A 214 1.30 -5.23 -5.17
N LEU A 215 0.27 -5.59 -4.43
CA LEU A 215 -0.57 -6.75 -4.70
C LEU A 215 -1.64 -6.39 -5.73
N ILE A 216 -1.65 -7.10 -6.83
CA ILE A 216 -2.54 -6.81 -7.96
C ILE A 216 -3.82 -7.62 -7.84
N THR A 217 -4.93 -6.91 -7.66
CA THR A 217 -6.27 -7.50 -7.75
C THR A 217 -6.58 -7.86 -9.19
N ILE A 218 -7.03 -9.07 -9.42
CA ILE A 218 -7.52 -9.54 -10.73
C ILE A 218 -9.02 -9.82 -10.67
N GLY A 219 -9.68 -9.77 -11.80
CA GLY A 219 -11.12 -9.93 -11.94
C GLY A 219 -11.75 -8.74 -12.62
N MET A 220 -13.06 -8.71 -12.66
CA MET A 220 -13.85 -7.58 -13.16
C MET A 220 -15.25 -7.69 -12.59
N ARG A 221 -15.85 -6.55 -12.25
CA ARG A 221 -17.28 -6.42 -11.93
C ARG A 221 -18.02 -5.79 -13.09
N GLY A 222 -19.34 -5.73 -13.01
CA GLY A 222 -20.15 -4.95 -13.90
C GLY A 222 -19.90 -3.44 -13.78
N ASP A 223 -20.65 -2.67 -14.50
CA ASP A 223 -20.53 -1.21 -14.46
C ASP A 223 -21.04 -0.68 -13.11
N GLY A 224 -20.19 0.03 -12.39
CA GLY A 224 -20.41 0.33 -10.97
C GLY A 224 -20.18 -0.90 -10.08
N ASP A 225 -20.85 -0.97 -8.93
CA ASP A 225 -20.78 -2.13 -8.01
C ASP A 225 -21.86 -3.18 -8.30
N THR A 226 -22.00 -3.55 -9.55
CA THR A 226 -23.00 -4.50 -10.02
C THR A 226 -22.38 -5.84 -10.42
N PRO A 227 -23.17 -6.94 -10.51
CA PRO A 227 -22.73 -8.16 -11.17
C PRO A 227 -22.35 -7.92 -12.64
N MET A 228 -21.49 -8.77 -13.21
CA MET A 228 -21.18 -8.70 -14.65
C MET A 228 -22.45 -8.79 -15.50
N GLY A 229 -22.56 -7.91 -16.50
CA GLY A 229 -23.76 -7.76 -17.32
C GLY A 229 -24.87 -6.91 -16.71
N GLY A 230 -24.71 -6.46 -15.43
CA GLY A 230 -25.56 -5.45 -14.81
C GLY A 230 -25.12 -4.03 -15.19
N LYS A 231 -26.03 -3.08 -15.09
CA LYS A 231 -25.77 -1.65 -15.26
C LYS A 231 -26.17 -0.91 -14.00
N GLU A 232 -25.40 0.13 -13.65
CA GLU A 232 -25.74 1.00 -12.54
C GLU A 232 -27.11 1.64 -12.76
N GLY A 233 -27.99 1.56 -11.75
CA GLY A 233 -29.37 2.08 -11.81
C GLY A 233 -30.40 1.13 -12.43
N GLU A 234 -30.03 -0.06 -12.88
CA GLU A 234 -30.95 -1.12 -13.28
C GLU A 234 -31.15 -2.14 -12.13
N ASP A 235 -31.68 -1.68 -11.01
CA ASP A 235 -32.06 -2.56 -9.92
C ASP A 235 -33.11 -3.58 -10.38
N ASP A 236 -32.96 -4.84 -9.95
CA ASP A 236 -33.89 -5.96 -10.08
C ASP A 236 -34.03 -6.66 -11.46
N LYS A 237 -33.25 -6.34 -12.47
CA LYS A 237 -33.32 -7.07 -13.76
C LYS A 237 -32.10 -7.96 -14.03
N TYR A 238 -31.36 -8.34 -13.01
CA TYR A 238 -30.30 -9.31 -13.18
C TYR A 238 -30.88 -10.68 -13.56
N VAL A 239 -30.70 -11.06 -14.80
CA VAL A 239 -30.94 -12.44 -15.25
C VAL A 239 -29.65 -13.22 -15.03
N PRO A 240 -29.62 -14.21 -14.15
CA PRO A 240 -28.43 -15.03 -13.94
C PRO A 240 -27.99 -15.69 -15.26
N ARG A 241 -26.78 -15.36 -15.69
CA ARG A 241 -26.09 -16.01 -16.83
C ARG A 241 -24.84 -16.71 -16.30
N ASP A 242 -24.99 -17.54 -15.29
CA ASP A 242 -23.89 -18.00 -14.46
C ASP A 242 -22.81 -18.72 -15.27
N GLU A 243 -23.18 -19.62 -16.18
CA GLU A 243 -22.21 -20.32 -17.02
C GLU A 243 -21.51 -19.37 -18.02
N GLU A 244 -22.22 -18.42 -18.59
CA GLU A 244 -21.67 -17.47 -19.54
C GLU A 244 -20.71 -16.51 -18.80
N ASN A 245 -21.12 -16.00 -17.64
CA ASN A 245 -20.32 -15.15 -16.79
C ASN A 245 -19.07 -15.87 -16.26
N MET A 246 -19.17 -17.14 -15.91
CA MET A 246 -18.03 -17.95 -15.50
C MET A 246 -16.99 -18.08 -16.62
N ARG A 247 -17.42 -18.42 -17.84
CA ARG A 247 -16.53 -18.51 -19.01
C ARG A 247 -15.88 -17.17 -19.34
N LEU A 248 -16.65 -16.09 -19.25
CA LEU A 248 -16.14 -14.74 -19.46
C LEU A 248 -15.10 -14.36 -18.39
N MET A 249 -15.38 -14.68 -17.12
CA MET A 249 -14.44 -14.44 -16.03
C MET A 249 -13.14 -15.24 -16.17
N GLU A 250 -13.22 -16.50 -16.59
CA GLU A 250 -12.02 -17.28 -16.90
C GLU A 250 -11.16 -16.64 -17.99
N LYS A 251 -11.81 -16.10 -19.03
CA LYS A 251 -11.11 -15.38 -20.11
C LYS A 251 -10.44 -14.12 -19.58
N ILE A 252 -11.14 -13.35 -18.76
CA ILE A 252 -10.60 -12.14 -18.11
C ILE A 252 -9.37 -12.49 -17.26
N PHE A 253 -9.47 -13.48 -16.39
CA PHE A 253 -8.35 -13.93 -15.55
C PHE A 253 -7.12 -14.35 -16.38
N ARG A 254 -7.33 -15.10 -17.46
CA ARG A 254 -6.23 -15.53 -18.35
C ARG A 254 -5.54 -14.33 -18.97
N ASN A 255 -6.30 -13.36 -19.47
CA ASN A 255 -5.75 -12.16 -20.09
C ASN A 255 -5.03 -11.26 -19.07
N GLN A 256 -5.62 -11.04 -17.91
CA GLN A 256 -4.98 -10.26 -16.84
C GLN A 256 -3.67 -10.91 -16.38
N ARG A 257 -3.64 -12.23 -16.18
CA ARG A 257 -2.42 -12.98 -15.84
C ARG A 257 -1.37 -12.88 -16.94
N HIS A 258 -1.79 -12.90 -18.21
CA HIS A 258 -0.90 -12.71 -19.34
C HIS A 258 -0.29 -11.31 -19.35
N ILE A 259 -1.11 -10.27 -19.18
CA ILE A 259 -0.68 -8.87 -19.08
C ILE A 259 0.33 -8.69 -17.93
N ILE A 260 0.04 -9.23 -16.74
CA ILE A 260 0.97 -9.19 -15.60
C ILE A 260 2.34 -9.76 -15.98
N LYS A 261 2.36 -10.95 -16.60
CA LYS A 261 3.59 -11.61 -17.01
C LYS A 261 4.37 -10.81 -18.07
N GLU A 262 3.66 -10.29 -19.06
CA GLU A 262 4.30 -9.49 -20.14
C GLU A 262 4.90 -8.20 -19.61
N VAL A 263 4.17 -7.46 -18.79
CA VAL A 263 4.62 -6.15 -18.29
C VAL A 263 5.71 -6.29 -17.23
N THR A 264 5.57 -7.24 -16.31
CA THR A 264 6.49 -7.35 -15.17
C THR A 264 7.62 -8.34 -15.36
N GLY A 265 7.52 -9.24 -16.35
CA GLY A 265 8.43 -10.38 -16.51
C GLY A 265 8.33 -11.44 -15.40
N LYS A 266 7.44 -11.28 -14.43
CA LYS A 266 7.26 -12.16 -13.29
C LYS A 266 6.06 -13.10 -13.50
N ALA A 267 6.10 -14.27 -12.89
CA ALA A 267 4.93 -15.13 -12.83
C ALA A 267 3.82 -14.42 -12.02
N PRO A 268 2.55 -14.49 -12.46
CA PRO A 268 1.46 -13.77 -11.78
C PRO A 268 1.31 -14.12 -10.30
N GLU A 269 1.67 -15.35 -9.90
CA GLU A 269 1.64 -15.81 -8.51
C GLU A 269 2.73 -15.16 -7.62
N LYS A 270 3.64 -14.42 -8.22
CA LYS A 270 4.73 -13.70 -7.54
C LYS A 270 4.54 -12.19 -7.56
N ARG A 271 3.32 -11.78 -7.89
CA ARG A 271 2.94 -10.37 -8.00
C ARG A 271 1.72 -10.07 -7.13
#